data_3c4a09e41049a039650decd76a57079c
#
_entry.id   3c4a09e41049a039650decd76a57079c
#
_cell.length_a   1.000
_cell.length_b   1.000
_cell.length_c   1.000
_cell.angle_alpha   90.00
_cell.angle_beta   90.00
_cell.angle_gamma   90.00
#
_symmetry.space_group_name_H-M   'P 1'
#
loop_
_entity.id
_entity.type
_entity.pdbx_description
1 polymer ?
#
loop_
_entity_poly.entity_id
_entity_poly.type
_entity_poly.pdbx_seq_one_letter_code
_entity_poly.pdbx_strand_id
1 'polypeptide(L)'
;MIVNELLKRYAAGDRDFEGLDLQGAYLSKVNLPGANLRRVDLRGANLTGASLQGVNLSYADLSKANLNGANLSGANLEEAKLEATDLRKANLIKTNLKKAKLTGANLKEASLMFANLSQANLDCADFHGATLHQAILHRASLRNTDLIGAILQETDLRGADLSQACLIRADITKAVLMVADLTNAVLLGAELQGADLSGATMPDGKMHD
;
A
#
# COMPACT_ATOMS: atom_id res chain seq x y z
N MET A 1 26.50 0.24 -13.87
CA MET A 1 27.33 -0.96 -13.66
C MET A 1 26.61 -1.98 -12.79
N ILE A 2 26.10 -1.59 -11.65
CA ILE A 2 25.42 -2.48 -10.68
C ILE A 2 24.15 -3.16 -11.23
N VAL A 3 23.30 -2.46 -11.99
CA VAL A 3 22.07 -3.03 -12.59
C VAL A 3 22.40 -4.15 -13.57
N ASN A 4 23.40 -3.96 -14.43
CA ASN A 4 23.78 -5.00 -15.42
C ASN A 4 24.30 -6.25 -14.72
N GLU A 5 25.04 -6.10 -13.61
CA GLU A 5 25.52 -7.23 -12.82
C GLU A 5 24.37 -7.99 -12.15
N LEU A 6 23.44 -7.26 -11.52
CA LEU A 6 22.22 -7.84 -10.95
C LEU A 6 21.46 -8.67 -11.99
N LEU A 7 21.24 -8.12 -13.20
CA LEU A 7 20.49 -8.82 -14.25
C LEU A 7 21.24 -10.06 -14.77
N LYS A 8 22.55 -9.99 -14.89
CA LYS A 8 23.37 -11.17 -15.28
C LYS A 8 23.29 -12.27 -14.22
N ARG A 9 23.46 -11.95 -12.95
CA ARG A 9 23.35 -12.89 -11.84
C ARG A 9 21.95 -13.50 -11.78
N TYR A 10 20.91 -12.67 -11.92
CA TYR A 10 19.53 -13.15 -11.93
C TYR A 10 19.28 -14.12 -13.09
N ALA A 11 19.78 -13.83 -14.30
CA ALA A 11 19.70 -14.70 -15.47
C ALA A 11 20.47 -16.03 -15.29
N ALA A 12 21.56 -16.01 -14.51
CA ALA A 12 22.31 -17.19 -14.12
C ALA A 12 21.66 -18.04 -13.01
N GLY A 13 20.47 -17.63 -12.53
CA GLY A 13 19.72 -18.37 -11.50
C GLY A 13 19.88 -17.86 -10.09
N ASP A 14 20.72 -16.84 -9.86
CA ASP A 14 20.84 -16.21 -8.54
C ASP A 14 19.55 -15.44 -8.21
N ARG A 15 19.14 -15.51 -6.97
CA ARG A 15 17.96 -14.81 -6.45
C ARG A 15 18.27 -13.93 -5.24
N ASP A 16 19.47 -14.01 -4.69
CA ASP A 16 19.83 -13.28 -3.50
C ASP A 16 20.60 -11.99 -3.83
N PHE A 17 19.91 -10.88 -3.57
CA PHE A 17 20.39 -9.52 -3.81
C PHE A 17 20.18 -8.65 -2.57
N GLU A 18 20.16 -9.26 -1.37
CA GLU A 18 19.95 -8.54 -0.11
C GLU A 18 20.97 -7.41 0.06
N GLY A 19 20.47 -6.25 0.50
CA GLY A 19 21.28 -5.10 0.89
C GLY A 19 22.01 -4.37 -0.24
N LEU A 20 21.70 -4.67 -1.51
CA LEU A 20 22.31 -3.92 -2.62
C LEU A 20 21.92 -2.43 -2.58
N ASP A 21 22.85 -1.57 -2.97
CA ASP A 21 22.60 -0.17 -3.24
C ASP A 21 22.16 0.00 -4.72
N LEU A 22 20.88 0.29 -4.92
CA LEU A 22 20.25 0.53 -6.21
C LEU A 22 19.60 1.92 -6.24
N GLN A 23 20.07 2.85 -5.41
CA GLN A 23 19.55 4.22 -5.35
C GLN A 23 19.59 4.88 -6.74
N GLY A 24 18.43 5.44 -7.16
CA GLY A 24 18.29 6.08 -8.45
C GLY A 24 18.45 5.16 -9.67
N ALA A 25 18.49 3.84 -9.48
CA ALA A 25 18.71 2.87 -10.54
C ALA A 25 17.58 2.90 -11.59
N TYR A 26 17.94 2.73 -12.86
CA TYR A 26 16.99 2.56 -13.96
C TYR A 26 16.61 1.08 -14.11
N LEU A 27 15.47 0.70 -13.54
CA LEU A 27 14.93 -0.67 -13.49
C LEU A 27 13.54 -0.75 -14.14
N SER A 28 13.23 0.20 -15.06
CA SER A 28 11.95 0.19 -15.77
C SER A 28 11.77 -1.12 -16.52
N LYS A 29 10.57 -1.73 -16.37
CA LYS A 29 10.18 -3.02 -16.99
C LYS A 29 11.13 -4.19 -16.67
N VAL A 30 11.93 -4.08 -15.62
CA VAL A 30 12.77 -5.20 -15.17
C VAL A 30 11.90 -6.40 -14.77
N ASN A 31 12.41 -7.60 -15.00
CA ASN A 31 11.73 -8.85 -14.65
C ASN A 31 12.55 -9.61 -13.59
N LEU A 32 12.13 -9.54 -12.32
CA LEU A 32 12.81 -10.10 -11.15
C LEU A 32 11.86 -10.88 -10.21
N PRO A 33 10.90 -11.68 -10.70
CA PRO A 33 9.98 -12.39 -9.82
C PRO A 33 10.73 -13.31 -8.85
N GLY A 34 10.29 -13.33 -7.59
CA GLY A 34 10.85 -14.16 -6.54
C GLY A 34 12.27 -13.79 -6.09
N ALA A 35 12.83 -12.65 -6.52
CA ALA A 35 14.13 -12.20 -6.06
C ALA A 35 14.10 -11.84 -4.57
N ASN A 36 15.18 -12.09 -3.84
CA ASN A 36 15.42 -11.55 -2.52
C ASN A 36 16.09 -10.17 -2.63
N LEU A 37 15.32 -9.12 -2.43
CA LEU A 37 15.73 -7.72 -2.40
C LEU A 37 15.55 -7.12 -0.99
N ARG A 38 15.65 -7.97 0.02
CA ARG A 38 15.53 -7.56 1.42
C ARG A 38 16.58 -6.49 1.75
N ARG A 39 16.17 -5.44 2.47
CA ARG A 39 17.04 -4.32 2.88
C ARG A 39 17.74 -3.59 1.72
N VAL A 40 17.30 -3.75 0.49
CA VAL A 40 17.85 -3.03 -0.66
C VAL A 40 17.56 -1.53 -0.53
N ASP A 41 18.49 -0.71 -0.98
CA ASP A 41 18.26 0.72 -1.17
C ASP A 41 17.80 1.00 -2.61
N LEU A 42 16.53 1.31 -2.78
CA LEU A 42 15.89 1.65 -4.05
C LEU A 42 15.37 3.09 -4.06
N ARG A 43 15.88 3.96 -3.19
CA ARG A 43 15.42 5.35 -3.11
C ARG A 43 15.52 6.04 -4.46
N GLY A 44 14.39 6.62 -4.90
CA GLY A 44 14.32 7.33 -6.18
C GLY A 44 14.55 6.46 -7.42
N ALA A 45 14.62 5.14 -7.30
CA ALA A 45 14.78 4.25 -8.44
C ALA A 45 13.55 4.28 -9.36
N ASN A 46 13.77 4.08 -10.66
CA ASN A 46 12.70 3.93 -11.64
C ASN A 46 12.39 2.46 -11.88
N LEU A 47 11.28 1.99 -11.34
CA LEU A 47 10.73 0.63 -11.45
C LEU A 47 9.42 0.59 -12.24
N THR A 48 9.17 1.60 -13.10
CA THR A 48 7.93 1.72 -13.88
C THR A 48 7.68 0.43 -14.66
N GLY A 49 6.50 -0.19 -14.47
CA GLY A 49 6.10 -1.41 -15.15
C GLY A 49 6.96 -2.63 -14.83
N ALA A 50 7.75 -2.61 -13.75
CA ALA A 50 8.59 -3.75 -13.36
C ALA A 50 7.73 -4.96 -12.96
N SER A 51 8.24 -6.16 -13.22
CA SER A 51 7.67 -7.46 -12.86
C SER A 51 8.37 -7.97 -11.60
N LEU A 52 7.71 -7.81 -10.45
CA LEU A 52 8.25 -8.05 -9.10
C LEU A 52 7.36 -9.01 -8.30
N GLN A 53 6.69 -9.96 -8.95
CA GLN A 53 5.79 -10.90 -8.30
C GLN A 53 6.55 -11.76 -7.28
N GLY A 54 6.00 -11.87 -6.07
CA GLY A 54 6.57 -12.68 -5.00
C GLY A 54 7.96 -12.25 -4.54
N VAL A 55 8.42 -11.06 -4.92
CA VAL A 55 9.73 -10.54 -4.48
C VAL A 55 9.73 -10.28 -2.97
N ASN A 56 10.86 -10.51 -2.33
CA ASN A 56 11.08 -10.10 -0.94
C ASN A 56 11.73 -8.71 -0.90
N LEU A 57 10.97 -7.69 -0.55
CA LEU A 57 11.40 -6.29 -0.34
C LEU A 57 11.25 -5.88 1.13
N SER A 58 11.20 -6.85 2.06
CA SER A 58 11.07 -6.51 3.48
C SER A 58 12.24 -5.66 3.95
N TYR A 59 11.93 -4.61 4.75
CA TYR A 59 12.89 -3.62 5.23
C TYR A 59 13.62 -2.81 4.14
N ALA A 60 13.21 -2.91 2.86
CA ALA A 60 13.80 -2.13 1.77
C ALA A 60 13.43 -0.64 1.89
N ASP A 61 14.27 0.23 1.34
CA ASP A 61 13.98 1.65 1.21
C ASP A 61 13.63 1.97 -0.25
N LEU A 62 12.32 2.19 -0.51
CA LEU A 62 11.77 2.57 -1.81
C LEU A 62 11.27 4.02 -1.79
N SER A 63 11.70 4.83 -0.81
CA SER A 63 11.23 6.21 -0.69
C SER A 63 11.47 6.98 -1.97
N LYS A 64 10.43 7.67 -2.46
CA LYS A 64 10.43 8.42 -3.72
C LYS A 64 10.71 7.59 -4.98
N ALA A 65 10.69 6.27 -4.91
CA ALA A 65 10.80 5.42 -6.10
C ALA A 65 9.56 5.53 -7.00
N ASN A 66 9.72 5.25 -8.27
CA ASN A 66 8.62 5.20 -9.23
C ASN A 66 8.28 3.72 -9.54
N LEU A 67 7.15 3.24 -9.03
CA LEU A 67 6.60 1.91 -9.22
C LEU A 67 5.29 1.94 -10.05
N ASN A 68 5.08 3.01 -10.83
CA ASN A 68 3.87 3.16 -11.64
C ASN A 68 3.65 1.94 -12.53
N GLY A 69 2.48 1.30 -12.40
CA GLY A 69 2.12 0.10 -13.15
C GLY A 69 2.98 -1.13 -12.86
N ALA A 70 3.81 -1.13 -11.83
CA ALA A 70 4.60 -2.30 -11.46
C ALA A 70 3.70 -3.44 -10.94
N ASN A 71 4.11 -4.69 -11.17
CA ASN A 71 3.46 -5.86 -10.62
C ASN A 71 4.22 -6.38 -9.39
N LEU A 72 3.64 -6.15 -8.23
CA LEU A 72 4.13 -6.56 -6.91
C LEU A 72 3.25 -7.66 -6.28
N SER A 73 2.41 -8.34 -7.08
CA SER A 73 1.47 -9.32 -6.53
C SER A 73 2.19 -10.39 -5.71
N GLY A 74 1.70 -10.64 -4.49
CA GLY A 74 2.28 -11.58 -3.55
C GLY A 74 3.66 -11.19 -3.01
N ALA A 75 4.15 -9.99 -3.26
CA ALA A 75 5.44 -9.52 -2.75
C ALA A 75 5.39 -9.32 -1.22
N ASN A 76 6.54 -9.44 -0.58
CA ASN A 76 6.72 -9.09 0.83
C ASN A 76 7.39 -7.73 0.96
N LEU A 77 6.65 -6.73 1.44
CA LEU A 77 7.07 -5.35 1.73
C LEU A 77 6.95 -5.03 3.24
N GLU A 78 6.99 -6.06 4.09
CA GLU A 78 6.89 -5.86 5.54
C GLU A 78 7.98 -4.90 6.03
N GLU A 79 7.56 -3.87 6.79
CA GLU A 79 8.42 -2.81 7.32
C GLU A 79 9.24 -2.04 6.26
N ALA A 80 8.87 -2.13 4.98
CA ALA A 80 9.50 -1.34 3.93
C ALA A 80 9.15 0.15 4.06
N LYS A 81 10.08 1.01 3.60
CA LYS A 81 9.86 2.45 3.49
C LYS A 81 9.42 2.77 2.07
N LEU A 82 8.24 3.36 1.95
CA LEU A 82 7.56 3.72 0.70
C LEU A 82 7.09 5.19 0.74
N GLU A 83 7.74 6.04 1.55
CA GLU A 83 7.35 7.43 1.70
C GLU A 83 7.46 8.17 0.35
N ALA A 84 6.38 8.85 -0.02
CA ALA A 84 6.26 9.60 -1.29
C ALA A 84 6.55 8.75 -2.55
N THR A 85 6.37 7.43 -2.49
CA THR A 85 6.52 6.50 -3.62
C THR A 85 5.36 6.65 -4.60
N ASP A 86 5.62 6.59 -5.90
CA ASP A 86 4.60 6.52 -6.94
C ASP A 86 4.22 5.05 -7.19
N LEU A 87 3.05 4.66 -6.70
CA LEU A 87 2.45 3.32 -6.84
C LEU A 87 1.17 3.36 -7.71
N ARG A 88 0.98 4.41 -8.51
CA ARG A 88 -0.21 4.53 -9.36
C ARG A 88 -0.34 3.29 -10.26
N LYS A 89 -1.57 2.75 -10.31
CA LYS A 89 -1.89 1.56 -11.15
C LYS A 89 -1.04 0.33 -10.83
N ALA A 90 -0.31 0.31 -9.72
CA ALA A 90 0.46 -0.87 -9.32
C ALA A 90 -0.47 -2.03 -8.94
N ASN A 91 -0.04 -3.24 -9.25
CA ASN A 91 -0.69 -4.45 -8.80
C ASN A 91 -0.05 -4.91 -7.48
N LEU A 92 -0.76 -4.69 -6.38
CA LEU A 92 -0.38 -5.04 -5.01
C LEU A 92 -1.28 -6.16 -4.44
N ILE A 93 -1.92 -6.96 -5.31
CA ILE A 93 -2.82 -8.04 -4.88
C ILE A 93 -2.05 -9.03 -3.99
N LYS A 94 -2.62 -9.36 -2.81
CA LYS A 94 -2.03 -10.29 -1.82
C LYS A 94 -0.63 -9.89 -1.33
N THR A 95 -0.26 -8.62 -1.44
CA THR A 95 1.04 -8.11 -0.97
C THR A 95 1.03 -8.00 0.57
N ASN A 96 2.15 -8.36 1.22
CA ASN A 96 2.35 -8.08 2.63
C ASN A 96 3.01 -6.71 2.80
N LEU A 97 2.24 -5.73 3.29
CA LEU A 97 2.66 -4.35 3.60
C LEU A 97 2.57 -4.08 5.11
N LYS A 98 2.57 -5.12 5.93
CA LYS A 98 2.45 -4.98 7.39
C LYS A 98 3.55 -4.05 7.93
N LYS A 99 3.13 -3.04 8.72
CA LYS A 99 3.99 -2.00 9.30
C LYS A 99 4.80 -1.19 8.28
N ALA A 100 4.51 -1.26 6.99
CA ALA A 100 5.17 -0.45 5.98
C ALA A 100 4.86 1.03 6.19
N LYS A 101 5.79 1.90 5.74
CA LYS A 101 5.66 3.36 5.84
C LYS A 101 5.33 3.91 4.45
N LEU A 102 4.08 4.32 4.25
CA LEU A 102 3.56 4.83 2.97
C LEU A 102 3.10 6.30 3.07
N THR A 103 3.64 7.05 4.03
CA THR A 103 3.25 8.45 4.21
C THR A 103 3.41 9.22 2.90
N GLY A 104 2.31 9.85 2.43
CA GLY A 104 2.28 10.62 1.19
C GLY A 104 2.52 9.80 -0.08
N ALA A 105 2.43 8.47 -0.04
CA ALA A 105 2.53 7.62 -1.24
C ALA A 105 1.32 7.84 -2.16
N ASN A 106 1.54 7.73 -3.47
CA ASN A 106 0.48 7.84 -4.47
C ASN A 106 0.06 6.43 -4.94
N LEU A 107 -1.13 6.00 -4.51
CA LEU A 107 -1.72 4.70 -4.83
C LEU A 107 -2.97 4.84 -5.72
N LYS A 108 -3.10 5.94 -6.48
CA LYS A 108 -4.25 6.12 -7.38
C LYS A 108 -4.44 4.93 -8.30
N GLU A 109 -5.67 4.43 -8.37
CA GLU A 109 -6.05 3.30 -9.22
C GLU A 109 -5.22 2.02 -8.98
N ALA A 110 -4.50 1.91 -7.85
CA ALA A 110 -3.77 0.70 -7.50
C ALA A 110 -4.73 -0.42 -7.07
N SER A 111 -4.35 -1.68 -7.30
CA SER A 111 -5.07 -2.85 -6.84
C SER A 111 -4.40 -3.45 -5.62
N LEU A 112 -5.06 -3.35 -4.45
CA LEU A 112 -4.60 -3.88 -3.16
C LEU A 112 -5.54 -4.98 -2.64
N MET A 113 -6.24 -5.67 -3.52
CA MET A 113 -7.16 -6.73 -3.13
C MET A 113 -6.41 -7.79 -2.30
N PHE A 114 -6.97 -8.15 -1.14
CA PHE A 114 -6.38 -9.14 -0.21
C PHE A 114 -5.01 -8.75 0.36
N ALA A 115 -4.56 -7.52 0.21
CA ALA A 115 -3.27 -7.07 0.75
C ALA A 115 -3.34 -6.94 2.28
N ASN A 116 -2.22 -7.18 2.95
CA ASN A 116 -2.09 -6.95 4.39
C ASN A 116 -1.34 -5.66 4.67
N LEU A 117 -2.07 -4.62 5.10
CA LEU A 117 -1.55 -3.32 5.51
C LEU A 117 -1.69 -3.11 7.04
N SER A 118 -1.78 -4.20 7.81
CA SER A 118 -1.93 -4.09 9.28
C SER A 118 -0.82 -3.24 9.87
N GLN A 119 -1.18 -2.26 10.70
CA GLN A 119 -0.25 -1.34 11.36
C GLN A 119 0.61 -0.50 10.40
N ALA A 120 0.27 -0.42 9.11
CA ALA A 120 0.97 0.45 8.16
C ALA A 120 0.67 1.93 8.48
N ASN A 121 1.64 2.79 8.18
CA ASN A 121 1.42 4.24 8.18
C ASN A 121 1.12 4.70 6.75
N LEU A 122 -0.12 5.11 6.53
CA LEU A 122 -0.67 5.56 5.25
C LEU A 122 -1.04 7.06 5.29
N ASP A 123 -0.59 7.79 6.30
CA ASP A 123 -0.97 9.20 6.49
C ASP A 123 -0.71 10.01 5.22
N CYS A 124 -1.68 10.83 4.82
CA CYS A 124 -1.63 11.66 3.62
C CYS A 124 -1.42 10.88 2.30
N ALA A 125 -1.58 9.56 2.28
CA ALA A 125 -1.51 8.78 1.05
C ALA A 125 -2.74 9.01 0.17
N ASP A 126 -2.58 8.84 -1.14
CA ASP A 126 -3.62 9.05 -2.14
C ASP A 126 -4.08 7.71 -2.72
N PHE A 127 -5.29 7.29 -2.35
CA PHE A 127 -5.96 6.06 -2.80
C PHE A 127 -7.13 6.32 -3.74
N HIS A 128 -7.18 7.50 -4.40
CA HIS A 128 -8.29 7.83 -5.28
C HIS A 128 -8.54 6.71 -6.31
N GLY A 129 -9.74 6.12 -6.29
CA GLY A 129 -10.13 5.02 -7.17
C GLY A 129 -9.38 3.71 -6.97
N ALA A 130 -8.62 3.55 -5.90
CA ALA A 130 -7.93 2.29 -5.60
C ALA A 130 -8.91 1.18 -5.17
N THR A 131 -8.54 -0.08 -5.38
CA THR A 131 -9.32 -1.24 -4.95
C THR A 131 -8.65 -1.95 -3.78
N LEU A 132 -9.31 -1.93 -2.61
CA LEU A 132 -8.86 -2.54 -1.36
C LEU A 132 -9.79 -3.67 -0.89
N HIS A 133 -10.58 -4.27 -1.81
CA HIS A 133 -11.52 -5.33 -1.46
C HIS A 133 -10.83 -6.44 -0.64
N GLN A 134 -11.42 -6.75 0.53
CA GLN A 134 -10.89 -7.73 1.51
C GLN A 134 -9.44 -7.50 1.94
N ALA A 135 -8.94 -6.27 1.85
CA ALA A 135 -7.63 -5.92 2.41
C ALA A 135 -7.71 -5.84 3.95
N ILE A 136 -6.58 -6.01 4.61
CA ILE A 136 -6.46 -5.95 6.08
C ILE A 136 -5.71 -4.67 6.44
N LEU A 137 -6.41 -3.71 7.06
CA LEU A 137 -5.88 -2.43 7.55
C LEU A 137 -6.01 -2.32 9.09
N HIS A 138 -6.05 -3.45 9.78
CA HIS A 138 -6.17 -3.46 11.24
C HIS A 138 -5.10 -2.58 11.89
N ARG A 139 -5.55 -1.58 12.70
CA ARG A 139 -4.70 -0.58 13.36
C ARG A 139 -3.75 0.19 12.41
N ALA A 140 -4.09 0.34 11.15
CA ALA A 140 -3.35 1.21 10.24
C ALA A 140 -3.67 2.68 10.55
N SER A 141 -2.73 3.57 10.26
CA SER A 141 -2.96 5.02 10.27
C SER A 141 -3.27 5.49 8.86
N LEU A 142 -4.47 6.08 8.66
CA LEU A 142 -4.96 6.61 7.38
C LEU A 142 -5.35 8.11 7.54
N ARG A 143 -4.67 8.83 8.41
CA ARG A 143 -5.00 10.24 8.69
C ARG A 143 -4.80 11.09 7.45
N ASN A 144 -5.78 11.95 7.16
CA ASN A 144 -5.75 12.84 5.99
C ASN A 144 -5.55 12.10 4.65
N THR A 145 -5.93 10.84 4.53
CA THR A 145 -5.85 10.09 3.28
C THR A 145 -6.94 10.53 2.30
N ASP A 146 -6.63 10.49 1.01
CA ASP A 146 -7.63 10.60 -0.06
C ASP A 146 -8.11 9.20 -0.47
N LEU A 147 -9.34 8.86 -0.10
CA LEU A 147 -10.02 7.61 -0.42
C LEU A 147 -11.23 7.85 -1.34
N ILE A 148 -11.24 8.98 -2.09
CA ILE A 148 -12.35 9.32 -2.99
C ILE A 148 -12.57 8.19 -4.01
N GLY A 149 -13.78 7.64 -4.04
CA GLY A 149 -14.14 6.55 -4.95
C GLY A 149 -13.37 5.25 -4.77
N ALA A 150 -12.65 5.09 -3.67
CA ALA A 150 -11.96 3.83 -3.37
C ALA A 150 -12.96 2.71 -3.05
N ILE A 151 -12.61 1.46 -3.40
CA ILE A 151 -13.41 0.27 -3.13
C ILE A 151 -12.81 -0.45 -1.92
N LEU A 152 -13.48 -0.33 -0.76
CA LEU A 152 -13.09 -0.89 0.53
C LEU A 152 -14.08 -1.99 0.99
N GLN A 153 -14.75 -2.65 0.05
CA GLN A 153 -15.72 -3.70 0.37
C GLN A 153 -15.06 -4.82 1.20
N GLU A 154 -15.73 -5.23 2.28
CA GLU A 154 -15.28 -6.31 3.17
C GLU A 154 -13.87 -6.09 3.76
N THR A 155 -13.38 -4.87 3.79
CA THR A 155 -12.06 -4.51 4.33
C THR A 155 -12.08 -4.57 5.86
N ASP A 156 -11.02 -5.09 6.48
CA ASP A 156 -10.83 -5.05 7.92
C ASP A 156 -10.12 -3.75 8.34
N LEU A 157 -10.88 -2.80 8.85
CA LEU A 157 -10.42 -1.49 9.34
C LEU A 157 -10.48 -1.40 10.87
N ARG A 158 -10.52 -2.51 11.59
CA ARG A 158 -10.65 -2.50 13.06
C ARG A 158 -9.54 -1.70 13.72
N GLY A 159 -9.94 -0.71 14.52
CA GLY A 159 -9.03 0.18 15.24
C GLY A 159 -8.14 1.03 14.33
N ALA A 160 -8.46 1.18 13.05
CA ALA A 160 -7.75 2.06 12.13
C ALA A 160 -8.05 3.54 12.48
N ASP A 161 -7.09 4.42 12.26
CA ASP A 161 -7.25 5.86 12.38
C ASP A 161 -7.50 6.46 10.98
N LEU A 162 -8.78 6.79 10.70
CA LEU A 162 -9.25 7.45 9.49
C LEU A 162 -9.58 8.94 9.75
N SER A 163 -9.05 9.51 10.82
CA SER A 163 -9.34 10.89 11.16
C SER A 163 -8.93 11.84 10.02
N GLN A 164 -9.84 12.75 9.68
CA GLN A 164 -9.69 13.69 8.56
C GLN A 164 -9.56 13.03 7.17
N ALA A 165 -9.81 11.73 7.01
CA ALA A 165 -9.78 11.06 5.72
C ALA A 165 -10.95 11.51 4.83
N CYS A 166 -10.72 11.56 3.51
CA CYS A 166 -11.74 11.88 2.52
C CYS A 166 -12.26 10.58 1.88
N LEU A 167 -13.46 10.15 2.29
CA LEU A 167 -14.14 8.95 1.81
C LEU A 167 -15.31 9.28 0.87
N ILE A 168 -15.26 10.40 0.17
CA ILE A 168 -16.33 10.81 -0.76
C ILE A 168 -16.55 9.70 -1.80
N ARG A 169 -17.80 9.20 -1.89
CA ARG A 169 -18.19 8.11 -2.80
C ARG A 169 -17.37 6.84 -2.66
N ALA A 170 -16.70 6.62 -1.54
CA ALA A 170 -16.04 5.36 -1.27
C ALA A 170 -17.07 4.25 -1.01
N ASP A 171 -16.79 3.05 -1.50
CA ASP A 171 -17.60 1.88 -1.20
C ASP A 171 -16.98 1.11 -0.03
N ILE A 172 -17.56 1.27 1.15
CA ILE A 172 -17.19 0.57 2.40
C ILE A 172 -18.24 -0.47 2.83
N THR A 173 -18.96 -1.01 1.83
CA THR A 173 -19.98 -2.02 2.05
C THR A 173 -19.38 -3.23 2.77
N LYS A 174 -20.02 -3.67 3.87
CA LYS A 174 -19.59 -4.78 4.71
C LYS A 174 -18.17 -4.66 5.30
N ALA A 175 -17.55 -3.50 5.27
CA ALA A 175 -16.27 -3.28 5.93
C ALA A 175 -16.44 -3.38 7.46
N VAL A 176 -15.37 -3.80 8.17
CA VAL A 176 -15.35 -3.89 9.63
C VAL A 176 -14.57 -2.70 10.18
N LEU A 177 -15.30 -1.70 10.72
CA LEU A 177 -14.74 -0.46 11.30
C LEU A 177 -14.85 -0.43 12.83
N MET A 178 -14.97 -1.58 13.47
CA MET A 178 -15.07 -1.64 14.94
C MET A 178 -13.93 -0.85 15.59
N VAL A 179 -14.29 0.08 16.49
CA VAL A 179 -13.35 0.92 17.23
C VAL A 179 -12.43 1.77 16.33
N ALA A 180 -12.79 2.01 15.07
CA ALA A 180 -12.07 2.90 14.18
C ALA A 180 -12.34 4.37 14.54
N ASP A 181 -11.38 5.25 14.24
CA ASP A 181 -11.53 6.70 14.41
C ASP A 181 -11.81 7.37 13.06
N LEU A 182 -13.01 7.91 12.88
CA LEU A 182 -13.47 8.65 11.70
C LEU A 182 -13.62 10.16 12.02
N THR A 183 -13.04 10.66 13.12
CA THR A 183 -13.17 12.05 13.54
C THR A 183 -12.83 13.00 12.38
N ASN A 184 -13.74 13.91 12.05
CA ASN A 184 -13.63 14.86 10.94
C ASN A 184 -13.46 14.19 9.54
N ALA A 185 -13.70 12.91 9.39
CA ALA A 185 -13.70 12.27 8.07
C ALA A 185 -14.89 12.76 7.21
N VAL A 186 -14.70 12.80 5.89
CA VAL A 186 -15.77 13.24 4.94
C VAL A 186 -16.36 11.99 4.29
N LEU A 187 -17.63 11.68 4.63
CA LEU A 187 -18.36 10.48 4.14
C LEU A 187 -19.43 10.82 3.08
N LEU A 188 -19.34 11.94 2.39
CA LEU A 188 -20.36 12.36 1.44
C LEU A 188 -20.54 11.34 0.30
N GLY A 189 -21.71 10.70 0.25
CA GLY A 189 -22.03 9.68 -0.74
C GLY A 189 -21.27 8.37 -0.58
N ALA A 190 -20.63 8.13 0.57
CA ALA A 190 -20.02 6.83 0.87
C ALA A 190 -21.10 5.77 1.08
N GLU A 191 -20.85 4.55 0.60
CA GLU A 191 -21.73 3.40 0.76
C GLU A 191 -21.31 2.56 1.97
N LEU A 192 -22.14 2.57 3.04
CA LEU A 192 -21.86 1.88 4.31
C LEU A 192 -22.77 0.66 4.56
N GLN A 193 -23.48 0.16 3.54
CA GLN A 193 -24.42 -0.93 3.73
C GLN A 193 -23.75 -2.16 4.33
N GLY A 194 -24.21 -2.57 5.53
CA GLY A 194 -23.68 -3.73 6.24
C GLY A 194 -22.29 -3.53 6.85
N ALA A 195 -21.77 -2.30 6.87
CA ALA A 195 -20.53 -2.02 7.59
C ALA A 195 -20.75 -2.14 9.11
N ASP A 196 -19.76 -2.71 9.81
CA ASP A 196 -19.77 -2.80 11.28
C ASP A 196 -19.00 -1.60 11.86
N LEU A 197 -19.75 -0.67 12.45
CA LEU A 197 -19.25 0.57 13.05
C LEU A 197 -19.22 0.50 14.60
N SER A 198 -19.40 -0.67 15.19
CA SER A 198 -19.51 -0.83 16.65
C SER A 198 -18.32 -0.18 17.38
N GLY A 199 -18.61 0.78 18.24
CA GLY A 199 -17.61 1.54 18.99
C GLY A 199 -16.72 2.46 18.15
N ALA A 200 -17.03 2.70 16.87
CA ALA A 200 -16.28 3.66 16.06
C ALA A 200 -16.59 5.10 16.50
N THR A 201 -15.59 5.97 16.42
CA THR A 201 -15.79 7.41 16.59
C THR A 201 -16.20 8.01 15.23
N MET A 202 -17.41 8.59 15.16
CA MET A 202 -17.98 9.14 13.95
C MET A 202 -17.39 10.53 13.62
N PRO A 203 -17.62 11.08 12.41
CA PRO A 203 -17.06 12.38 12.01
C PRO A 203 -17.37 13.55 12.94
N ASP A 204 -18.49 13.51 13.66
CA ASP A 204 -18.88 14.52 14.65
C ASP A 204 -18.24 14.30 16.05
N GLY A 205 -17.36 13.35 16.19
CA GLY A 205 -16.65 12.97 17.41
C GLY A 205 -17.48 12.09 18.37
N LYS A 206 -18.69 11.68 17.99
CA LYS A 206 -19.52 10.79 18.81
C LYS A 206 -19.20 9.33 18.51
N MET A 207 -19.32 8.50 19.54
CA MET A 207 -19.20 7.04 19.42
C MET A 207 -20.48 6.48 18.76
N HIS A 208 -20.29 5.55 17.84
CA HIS A 208 -21.36 4.75 17.27
C HIS A 208 -21.61 3.55 18.21
N ASP A 209 -22.87 3.37 18.62
CA ASP A 209 -23.31 2.29 19.55
C ASP A 209 -23.19 0.89 18.93
#